data_657c575681899829007f0f1e82d0c807
#
_entry.id   657c575681899829007f0f1e82d0c807
#
_cell.length_a   1.000
_cell.length_b   1.000
_cell.length_c   1.000
_cell.angle_alpha   90.00
_cell.angle_beta   90.00
_cell.angle_gamma   90.00
#
_symmetry.space_group_name_H-M   'P 1'
#
loop_
_entity.id
_entity.type
_entity.pdbx_description
1 polymer ?
#
loop_
_entity_poly.entity_id
_entity_poly.type
_entity_poly.pdbx_seq_one_letter_code
_entity_poly.pdbx_strand_id
1 'polypeptide(L)'
;MSLFLLKRLLTLLATLAGASVVVFLVLEILPGNAAQMLMGPDAAPEAVQALAVKLGLDLPPMQRYWQWVSGMLVGELGTSYAYSSPVLELVLERLALTVPLAMMAMALTTVLALVVGVYAASRHNRLGDVGLMGLTQLGIAVPNFWFAILLILLFSVHLQWFSAGGFPGWDEGVVEGLKALLLPALSLAVVQAAILARITRSAVLEVLREDFVRTARAKGLSQRATLWRHVLRNAMIPVVTVMGLQFANLLAGTIVVENVFYLPGLGRLIFQSISNRDLIVVRNCVMLLATMVIVVNFVVDVLYAVIDPRVKASDI
;
A
#
# COMPACT_ATOMS: atom_id res chain seq x y z
N MET A 1 10.29 3.12 26.94
CA MET A 1 10.22 2.16 25.80
C MET A 1 9.15 1.09 26.00
N SER A 2 9.16 0.31 27.09
CA SER A 2 8.17 -0.78 27.28
C SER A 2 6.70 -0.29 27.31
N LEU A 3 6.40 0.78 28.02
CA LEU A 3 5.05 1.34 28.11
C LEU A 3 4.57 1.92 26.76
N PHE A 4 5.45 2.57 26.01
CA PHE A 4 5.16 3.06 24.65
C PHE A 4 4.81 1.91 23.71
N LEU A 5 5.67 0.87 23.66
CA LEU A 5 5.43 -0.31 22.82
C LEU A 5 4.12 -1.02 23.21
N LEU A 6 3.84 -1.13 24.50
CA LEU A 6 2.58 -1.72 24.99
C LEU A 6 1.36 -0.90 24.52
N LYS A 7 1.39 0.43 24.68
CA LYS A 7 0.31 1.31 24.21
C LYS A 7 0.11 1.17 22.69
N ARG A 8 1.20 1.16 21.91
CA ARG A 8 1.13 1.01 20.45
C ARG A 8 0.61 -0.36 20.02
N LEU A 9 1.02 -1.44 20.72
CA LEU A 9 0.49 -2.79 20.49
C LEU A 9 -1.01 -2.86 20.81
N LEU A 10 -1.44 -2.26 21.92
CA LEU A 10 -2.87 -2.20 22.25
C LEU A 10 -3.66 -1.40 21.22
N THR A 11 -3.12 -0.29 20.72
CA THR A 11 -3.73 0.49 19.64
C THR A 11 -3.85 -0.33 18.36
N LEU A 12 -2.77 -1.05 17.98
CA LEU A 12 -2.79 -1.96 16.83
C LEU A 12 -3.90 -3.00 16.96
N LEU A 13 -3.97 -3.70 18.10
CA LEU A 13 -5.00 -4.72 18.34
C LEU A 13 -6.42 -4.14 18.33
N ALA A 14 -6.62 -2.97 18.96
CA ALA A 14 -7.90 -2.28 18.95
C ALA A 14 -8.32 -1.85 17.54
N THR A 15 -7.36 -1.35 16.73
CA THR A 15 -7.61 -0.95 15.34
C THR A 15 -7.93 -2.16 14.46
N LEU A 16 -7.23 -3.28 14.63
CA LEU A 16 -7.53 -4.54 13.93
C LEU A 16 -8.91 -5.07 14.30
N ALA A 17 -9.26 -5.07 15.58
CA ALA A 17 -10.59 -5.47 16.04
C ALA A 17 -11.67 -4.55 15.47
N GLY A 18 -11.48 -3.23 15.51
CA GLY A 18 -12.41 -2.26 14.90
C GLY A 18 -12.55 -2.47 13.40
N ALA A 19 -11.45 -2.66 12.67
CA ALA A 19 -11.46 -2.95 11.24
C ALA A 19 -12.23 -4.24 10.92
N SER A 20 -12.03 -5.31 11.70
CA SER A 20 -12.74 -6.58 11.50
C SER A 20 -14.25 -6.43 11.68
N VAL A 21 -14.68 -5.67 12.69
CA VAL A 21 -16.11 -5.36 12.90
C VAL A 21 -16.67 -4.58 11.71
N VAL A 22 -15.98 -3.54 11.26
CA VAL A 22 -16.42 -2.72 10.11
C VAL A 22 -16.51 -3.56 8.84
N VAL A 23 -15.48 -4.34 8.51
CA VAL A 23 -15.47 -5.23 7.33
C VAL A 23 -16.63 -6.22 7.39
N PHE A 24 -16.85 -6.84 8.54
CA PHE A 24 -17.95 -7.78 8.72
C PHE A 24 -19.30 -7.10 8.54
N LEU A 25 -19.55 -5.96 9.20
CA LEU A 25 -20.83 -5.26 9.13
C LEU A 25 -21.14 -4.74 7.72
N VAL A 26 -20.16 -4.18 7.02
CA VAL A 26 -20.34 -3.69 5.65
C VAL A 26 -20.79 -4.81 4.73
N LEU A 27 -20.19 -5.99 4.83
CA LEU A 27 -20.55 -7.13 3.99
C LEU A 27 -21.85 -7.81 4.43
N GLU A 28 -22.21 -7.73 5.69
CA GLU A 28 -23.49 -8.23 6.22
C GLU A 28 -24.69 -7.39 5.76
N ILE A 29 -24.51 -6.06 5.61
CA ILE A 29 -25.55 -5.12 5.18
C ILE A 29 -25.76 -5.18 3.66
N LEU A 30 -24.80 -5.72 2.90
CA LEU A 30 -24.95 -5.83 1.44
C LEU A 30 -26.18 -6.67 1.09
N PRO A 31 -27.12 -6.11 0.29
CA PRO A 31 -28.34 -6.82 -0.04
C PRO A 31 -28.04 -8.04 -0.94
N GLY A 32 -28.61 -9.17 -0.56
CA GLY A 32 -28.59 -10.40 -1.35
C GLY A 32 -28.26 -11.64 -0.50
N ASN A 33 -28.97 -12.71 -0.75
CA ASN A 33 -28.64 -14.02 -0.23
C ASN A 33 -27.52 -14.63 -1.08
N ALA A 34 -26.30 -14.78 -0.53
CA ALA A 34 -25.17 -15.33 -1.27
C ALA A 34 -25.48 -16.71 -1.88
N ALA A 35 -26.25 -17.55 -1.18
CA ALA A 35 -26.67 -18.85 -1.70
C ALA A 35 -27.61 -18.70 -2.93
N GLN A 36 -28.54 -17.77 -2.90
CA GLN A 36 -29.45 -17.52 -4.03
C GLN A 36 -28.69 -16.95 -5.25
N MET A 37 -27.68 -16.10 -5.00
CA MET A 37 -26.86 -15.53 -6.07
C MET A 37 -25.98 -16.59 -6.75
N LEU A 38 -25.45 -17.52 -5.98
CA LEU A 38 -24.64 -18.63 -6.50
C LEU A 38 -25.45 -19.61 -7.34
N MET A 39 -26.70 -19.87 -6.92
CA MET A 39 -27.57 -20.82 -7.62
C MET A 39 -28.37 -20.20 -8.77
N GLY A 40 -28.40 -18.87 -8.85
CA GLY A 40 -29.17 -18.15 -9.87
C GLY A 40 -30.62 -17.86 -9.48
N PRO A 41 -31.31 -16.99 -10.28
CA PRO A 41 -32.66 -16.52 -9.96
C PRO A 41 -33.72 -17.62 -10.04
N ASP A 42 -33.47 -18.67 -10.83
CA ASP A 42 -34.43 -19.75 -11.09
C ASP A 42 -34.23 -20.96 -10.18
N ALA A 43 -33.34 -20.86 -9.18
CA ALA A 43 -33.04 -21.97 -8.27
C ALA A 43 -34.23 -22.27 -7.35
N ALA A 44 -34.47 -23.57 -7.12
CA ALA A 44 -35.51 -24.02 -6.19
C ALA A 44 -35.23 -23.51 -4.76
N PRO A 45 -36.22 -22.96 -4.05
CA PRO A 45 -36.04 -22.42 -2.69
C PRO A 45 -35.37 -23.37 -1.72
N GLU A 46 -35.69 -24.65 -1.83
CA GLU A 46 -35.14 -25.72 -0.99
C GLU A 46 -33.63 -25.90 -1.21
N ALA A 47 -33.20 -25.85 -2.45
CA ALA A 47 -31.79 -25.96 -2.82
C ALA A 47 -30.99 -24.73 -2.35
N VAL A 48 -31.57 -23.53 -2.46
CA VAL A 48 -30.98 -22.29 -1.92
C VAL A 48 -30.83 -22.37 -0.40
N GLN A 49 -31.85 -22.88 0.28
CA GLN A 49 -31.78 -23.03 1.74
C GLN A 49 -30.76 -24.08 2.16
N ALA A 50 -30.70 -25.23 1.48
CA ALA A 50 -29.67 -26.24 1.74
C ALA A 50 -28.26 -25.71 1.54
N LEU A 51 -28.03 -24.88 0.50
CA LEU A 51 -26.76 -24.22 0.28
C LEU A 51 -26.48 -23.17 1.36
N ALA A 52 -27.47 -22.38 1.78
CA ALA A 52 -27.30 -21.38 2.84
C ALA A 52 -26.87 -22.04 4.17
N VAL A 53 -27.47 -23.18 4.54
CA VAL A 53 -27.04 -23.96 5.71
C VAL A 53 -25.62 -24.48 5.54
N LYS A 54 -25.28 -25.04 4.37
CA LYS A 54 -23.92 -25.52 4.09
C LYS A 54 -22.87 -24.39 4.18
N LEU A 55 -23.25 -23.17 3.85
CA LEU A 55 -22.41 -21.99 3.93
C LEU A 55 -22.42 -21.32 5.32
N GLY A 56 -23.22 -21.83 6.26
CA GLY A 56 -23.37 -21.27 7.60
C GLY A 56 -24.05 -19.89 7.62
N LEU A 57 -24.80 -19.53 6.56
CA LEU A 57 -25.50 -18.25 6.46
C LEU A 57 -26.77 -18.21 7.33
N ASP A 58 -27.23 -19.35 7.80
CA ASP A 58 -28.33 -19.53 8.74
C ASP A 58 -27.94 -19.25 10.20
N LEU A 59 -26.65 -19.19 10.49
CA LEU A 59 -26.16 -18.91 11.84
C LEU A 59 -26.36 -17.43 12.21
N PRO A 60 -26.59 -17.13 13.52
CA PRO A 60 -26.65 -15.75 13.99
C PRO A 60 -25.40 -14.94 13.59
N PRO A 61 -25.53 -13.65 13.23
CA PRO A 61 -24.40 -12.81 12.77
C PRO A 61 -23.21 -12.81 13.73
N MET A 62 -23.46 -12.81 15.03
CA MET A 62 -22.40 -12.85 16.05
C MET A 62 -21.59 -14.14 16.00
N GLN A 63 -22.22 -15.28 15.75
CA GLN A 63 -21.52 -16.56 15.63
C GLN A 63 -20.70 -16.60 14.35
N ARG A 64 -21.22 -16.11 13.22
CA ARG A 64 -20.49 -15.98 11.94
C ARG A 64 -19.28 -15.07 12.10
N TYR A 65 -19.41 -13.96 12.82
CA TYR A 65 -18.29 -13.05 13.10
C TYR A 65 -17.17 -13.77 13.88
N TRP A 66 -17.51 -14.44 15.00
CA TRP A 66 -16.50 -15.12 15.80
C TRP A 66 -15.87 -16.31 15.08
N GLN A 67 -16.63 -17.08 14.30
CA GLN A 67 -16.08 -18.15 13.45
C GLN A 67 -15.09 -17.60 12.43
N TRP A 68 -15.43 -16.48 11.78
CA TRP A 68 -14.53 -15.84 10.83
C TRP A 68 -13.25 -15.31 11.49
N VAL A 69 -13.37 -14.56 12.59
CA VAL A 69 -12.20 -14.01 13.28
C VAL A 69 -11.29 -15.12 13.83
N SER A 70 -11.87 -16.14 14.47
CA SER A 70 -11.09 -17.29 14.96
C SER A 70 -10.44 -18.07 13.82
N GLY A 71 -11.15 -18.28 12.71
CA GLY A 71 -10.60 -18.92 11.51
C GLY A 71 -9.40 -18.17 10.96
N MET A 72 -9.47 -16.82 10.89
CA MET A 72 -8.32 -16.01 10.45
C MET A 72 -7.08 -16.20 11.32
N LEU A 73 -7.25 -16.36 12.64
CA LEU A 73 -6.11 -16.53 13.57
C LEU A 73 -5.40 -17.88 13.40
N VAL A 74 -6.11 -18.90 12.88
CA VAL A 74 -5.54 -20.24 12.63
C VAL A 74 -5.26 -20.51 11.14
N GLY A 75 -5.51 -19.51 10.27
CA GLY A 75 -5.27 -19.64 8.82
C GLY A 75 -6.41 -20.32 8.05
N GLU A 76 -7.55 -20.55 8.68
CA GLU A 76 -8.75 -21.12 8.04
C GLU A 76 -9.62 -20.00 7.47
N LEU A 77 -9.30 -19.55 6.26
CA LEU A 77 -10.00 -18.44 5.61
C LEU A 77 -11.27 -18.88 4.85
N GLY A 78 -11.58 -20.19 4.87
CA GLY A 78 -12.69 -20.76 4.12
C GLY A 78 -12.35 -21.07 2.66
N THR A 79 -13.37 -21.44 1.89
CA THR A 79 -13.25 -21.82 0.47
C THR A 79 -13.97 -20.81 -0.41
N SER A 80 -13.31 -20.38 -1.48
CA SER A 80 -13.88 -19.53 -2.50
C SER A 80 -15.00 -20.24 -3.25
N TYR A 81 -16.11 -19.57 -3.47
CA TYR A 81 -17.21 -20.11 -4.28
C TYR A 81 -16.94 -20.00 -5.77
N ALA A 82 -16.30 -18.91 -6.19
CA ALA A 82 -16.02 -18.65 -7.60
C ALA A 82 -14.88 -19.52 -8.13
N TYR A 83 -13.88 -19.81 -7.29
CA TYR A 83 -12.67 -20.54 -7.68
C TYR A 83 -12.64 -22.00 -7.16
N SER A 84 -13.57 -22.38 -6.28
CA SER A 84 -13.63 -23.72 -5.66
C SER A 84 -12.32 -24.16 -4.99
N SER A 85 -11.55 -23.22 -4.48
CA SER A 85 -10.23 -23.42 -3.87
C SER A 85 -10.13 -22.72 -2.50
N PRO A 86 -9.22 -23.17 -1.60
CA PRO A 86 -8.99 -22.51 -0.33
C PRO A 86 -8.59 -21.04 -0.53
N VAL A 87 -9.23 -20.13 0.21
CA VAL A 87 -8.94 -18.68 0.10
C VAL A 87 -7.49 -18.35 0.48
N LEU A 88 -6.92 -19.10 1.43
CA LEU A 88 -5.53 -18.91 1.83
C LEU A 88 -4.55 -19.09 0.67
N GLU A 89 -4.73 -20.14 -0.14
CA GLU A 89 -3.89 -20.42 -1.31
C GLU A 89 -4.00 -19.28 -2.34
N LEU A 90 -5.24 -18.88 -2.68
CA LEU A 90 -5.48 -17.75 -3.58
C LEU A 90 -4.79 -16.48 -3.11
N VAL A 91 -4.89 -16.19 -1.82
CA VAL A 91 -4.30 -14.99 -1.22
C VAL A 91 -2.77 -15.04 -1.26
N LEU A 92 -2.16 -16.17 -0.89
CA LEU A 92 -0.70 -16.32 -0.89
C LEU A 92 -0.10 -16.18 -2.29
N GLU A 93 -0.72 -16.77 -3.31
CA GLU A 93 -0.31 -16.60 -4.70
C GLU A 93 -0.35 -15.12 -5.13
N ARG A 94 -1.40 -14.39 -4.75
CA ARG A 94 -1.56 -12.97 -5.13
C ARG A 94 -0.62 -12.06 -4.37
N LEU A 95 -0.33 -12.36 -3.10
CA LEU A 95 0.66 -11.63 -2.30
C LEU A 95 2.07 -11.72 -2.89
N ALA A 96 2.42 -12.84 -3.48
CA ALA A 96 3.72 -13.03 -4.16
C ALA A 96 3.95 -12.03 -5.32
N LEU A 97 2.91 -11.38 -5.81
CA LEU A 97 3.00 -10.31 -6.79
C LEU A 97 2.79 -8.93 -6.15
N THR A 98 1.72 -8.75 -5.36
CA THR A 98 1.34 -7.44 -4.81
C THR A 98 2.42 -6.88 -3.88
N VAL A 99 3.04 -7.71 -3.04
CA VAL A 99 4.10 -7.25 -2.12
C VAL A 99 5.35 -6.76 -2.87
N PRO A 100 5.95 -7.52 -3.81
CA PRO A 100 7.05 -7.01 -4.63
C PRO A 100 6.71 -5.75 -5.42
N LEU A 101 5.50 -5.65 -5.98
CA LEU A 101 5.04 -4.45 -6.67
C LEU A 101 5.04 -3.22 -5.75
N ALA A 102 4.44 -3.35 -4.56
CA ALA A 102 4.39 -2.27 -3.57
C ALA A 102 5.80 -1.87 -3.07
N MET A 103 6.66 -2.85 -2.81
CA MET A 103 8.05 -2.61 -2.40
C MET A 103 8.85 -1.89 -3.49
N MET A 104 8.71 -2.31 -4.74
CA MET A 104 9.37 -1.69 -5.88
C MET A 104 8.85 -0.26 -6.12
N ALA A 105 7.53 -0.03 -6.02
CA ALA A 105 6.94 1.30 -6.10
C ALA A 105 7.46 2.20 -4.97
N MET A 106 7.57 1.69 -3.73
CA MET A 106 8.11 2.45 -2.61
C MET A 106 9.60 2.78 -2.78
N ALA A 107 10.40 1.84 -3.29
CA ALA A 107 11.81 2.07 -3.58
C ALA A 107 11.97 3.17 -4.65
N LEU A 108 11.22 3.10 -5.74
CA LEU A 108 11.22 4.13 -6.79
C LEU A 108 10.73 5.48 -6.24
N THR A 109 9.65 5.50 -5.46
CA THR A 109 9.14 6.70 -4.77
C THR A 109 10.25 7.37 -3.95
N THR A 110 10.93 6.58 -3.13
CA THR A 110 11.98 7.08 -2.24
C THR A 110 13.15 7.67 -3.02
N VAL A 111 13.67 6.93 -4.01
CA VAL A 111 14.80 7.38 -4.84
C VAL A 111 14.44 8.67 -5.58
N LEU A 112 13.30 8.70 -6.26
CA LEU A 112 12.86 9.88 -7.00
C LEU A 112 12.65 11.08 -6.07
N ALA A 113 12.00 10.88 -4.94
CA ALA A 113 11.72 11.94 -3.98
C ALA A 113 12.98 12.51 -3.35
N LEU A 114 13.94 11.68 -2.99
CA LEU A 114 15.23 12.15 -2.44
C LEU A 114 16.03 12.92 -3.48
N VAL A 115 16.15 12.38 -4.70
CA VAL A 115 16.88 13.05 -5.78
C VAL A 115 16.26 14.41 -6.08
N VAL A 116 14.96 14.47 -6.32
CA VAL A 116 14.24 15.70 -6.66
C VAL A 116 14.20 16.67 -5.49
N GLY A 117 13.85 16.20 -4.28
CA GLY A 117 13.71 17.04 -3.09
C GLY A 117 15.03 17.67 -2.62
N VAL A 118 16.11 16.86 -2.56
CA VAL A 118 17.44 17.33 -2.18
C VAL A 118 18.01 18.28 -3.23
N TYR A 119 17.86 17.97 -4.52
CA TYR A 119 18.28 18.87 -5.60
C TYR A 119 17.54 20.21 -5.53
N ALA A 120 16.21 20.20 -5.39
CA ALA A 120 15.40 21.40 -5.29
C ALA A 120 15.79 22.24 -4.06
N ALA A 121 16.01 21.63 -2.89
CA ALA A 121 16.48 22.32 -1.70
C ALA A 121 17.88 22.94 -1.89
N SER A 122 18.80 22.23 -2.55
CA SER A 122 20.16 22.72 -2.81
C SER A 122 20.20 23.90 -3.78
N ARG A 123 19.17 24.03 -4.60
CA ARG A 123 19.02 25.12 -5.62
C ARG A 123 17.86 26.06 -5.28
N HIS A 124 17.55 26.21 -4.00
CA HIS A 124 16.42 26.97 -3.49
C HIS A 124 16.23 28.32 -4.20
N ASN A 125 15.00 28.62 -4.63
CA ASN A 125 14.58 29.80 -5.37
C ASN A 125 15.25 30.00 -6.74
N ARG A 126 15.91 28.99 -7.32
CA ARG A 126 16.40 29.02 -8.70
C ARG A 126 15.43 28.34 -9.66
N LEU A 127 15.59 28.56 -10.97
CA LEU A 127 14.73 27.97 -12.01
C LEU A 127 14.58 26.45 -11.89
N GLY A 128 15.65 25.72 -11.49
CA GLY A 128 15.59 24.27 -11.27
C GLY A 128 14.69 23.88 -10.09
N ASP A 129 14.68 24.62 -9.01
CA ASP A 129 13.76 24.42 -7.88
C ASP A 129 12.31 24.69 -8.29
N VAL A 130 12.05 25.85 -8.88
CA VAL A 130 10.71 26.26 -9.32
C VAL A 130 10.14 25.28 -10.35
N GLY A 131 10.95 24.90 -11.35
CA GLY A 131 10.55 23.97 -12.40
C GLY A 131 10.22 22.57 -11.86
N LEU A 132 11.10 22.02 -11.00
CA LEU A 132 10.83 20.70 -10.39
C LEU A 132 9.62 20.73 -9.46
N MET A 133 9.45 21.78 -8.66
CA MET A 133 8.26 21.91 -7.80
C MET A 133 6.98 22.08 -8.63
N GLY A 134 7.05 22.77 -9.77
CA GLY A 134 5.95 22.82 -10.75
C GLY A 134 5.62 21.43 -11.32
N LEU A 135 6.64 20.66 -11.72
CA LEU A 135 6.45 19.29 -12.20
C LEU A 135 5.87 18.36 -11.12
N THR A 136 6.30 18.48 -9.86
CA THR A 136 5.69 17.70 -8.78
C THR A 136 4.22 18.07 -8.57
N GLN A 137 3.85 19.34 -8.77
CA GLN A 137 2.44 19.75 -8.68
C GLN A 137 1.58 19.10 -9.78
N LEU A 138 2.11 19.02 -11.01
CA LEU A 138 1.46 18.27 -12.09
C LEU A 138 1.36 16.78 -11.77
N GLY A 139 2.44 16.19 -11.23
CA GLY A 139 2.45 14.77 -10.84
C GLY A 139 1.38 14.42 -9.81
N ILE A 140 1.08 15.31 -8.86
CA ILE A 140 0.02 15.10 -7.85
C ILE A 140 -1.38 15.21 -8.47
N ALA A 141 -1.56 16.05 -9.48
CA ALA A 141 -2.86 16.27 -10.13
C ALA A 141 -3.29 15.11 -11.04
N VAL A 142 -2.34 14.26 -11.45
CA VAL A 142 -2.58 13.16 -12.40
C VAL A 142 -3.05 11.91 -11.65
N PRO A 143 -4.22 11.33 -11.98
CA PRO A 143 -4.65 10.05 -11.40
C PRO A 143 -3.71 8.90 -11.78
N ASN A 144 -3.36 8.04 -10.83
CA ASN A 144 -2.45 6.90 -11.04
C ASN A 144 -2.86 6.02 -12.23
N PHE A 145 -4.14 5.71 -12.36
CA PHE A 145 -4.63 4.83 -13.44
C PHE A 145 -4.48 5.49 -14.82
N TRP A 146 -4.70 6.79 -14.90
CA TRP A 146 -4.53 7.53 -16.15
C TRP A 146 -3.06 7.58 -16.56
N PHE A 147 -2.17 7.83 -15.62
CA PHE A 147 -0.73 7.78 -15.86
C PHE A 147 -0.26 6.37 -16.25
N ALA A 148 -0.82 5.32 -15.62
CA ALA A 148 -0.58 3.94 -16.00
C ALA A 148 -0.94 3.67 -17.47
N ILE A 149 -2.10 4.15 -17.94
CA ILE A 149 -2.53 4.03 -19.34
C ILE A 149 -1.56 4.76 -20.27
N LEU A 150 -1.12 5.97 -19.91
CA LEU A 150 -0.13 6.71 -20.71
C LEU A 150 1.21 5.97 -20.83
N LEU A 151 1.67 5.33 -19.73
CA LEU A 151 2.88 4.51 -19.75
C LEU A 151 2.71 3.30 -20.68
N ILE A 152 1.56 2.63 -20.66
CA ILE A 152 1.25 1.53 -21.57
C ILE A 152 1.28 2.02 -23.03
N LEU A 153 0.59 3.12 -23.33
CA LEU A 153 0.55 3.67 -24.69
C LEU A 153 1.93 4.03 -25.21
N LEU A 154 2.75 4.66 -24.38
CA LEU A 154 4.09 5.07 -24.79
C LEU A 154 5.06 3.88 -24.87
N PHE A 155 5.21 3.13 -23.78
CA PHE A 155 6.29 2.14 -23.65
C PHE A 155 5.94 0.76 -24.21
N SER A 156 4.65 0.39 -24.21
CA SER A 156 4.24 -0.92 -24.70
C SER A 156 3.69 -0.88 -26.13
N VAL A 157 2.87 0.12 -26.46
CA VAL A 157 2.25 0.21 -27.79
C VAL A 157 3.16 0.91 -28.78
N HIS A 158 3.70 2.10 -28.44
CA HIS A 158 4.48 2.90 -29.38
C HIS A 158 5.95 2.46 -29.45
N LEU A 159 6.64 2.35 -28.31
CA LEU A 159 8.05 1.97 -28.23
C LEU A 159 8.29 0.46 -28.23
N GLN A 160 7.31 -0.34 -27.84
CA GLN A 160 7.37 -1.80 -27.75
C GLN A 160 8.51 -2.34 -26.86
N TRP A 161 8.89 -1.58 -25.82
CA TRP A 161 9.95 -1.97 -24.90
C TRP A 161 9.47 -2.88 -23.77
N PHE A 162 8.18 -2.80 -23.43
CA PHE A 162 7.54 -3.53 -22.34
C PHE A 162 6.23 -4.16 -22.79
N SER A 163 5.80 -5.22 -22.10
CA SER A 163 4.45 -5.76 -22.26
C SER A 163 3.39 -4.76 -21.81
N ALA A 164 2.26 -4.73 -22.48
CA ALA A 164 1.12 -3.88 -22.08
C ALA A 164 0.46 -4.34 -20.77
N GLY A 165 0.69 -5.59 -20.36
CA GLY A 165 0.13 -6.16 -19.14
C GLY A 165 0.43 -7.65 -19.03
N GLY A 166 -0.09 -8.26 -17.94
CA GLY A 166 0.20 -9.63 -17.58
C GLY A 166 1.49 -9.76 -16.77
N PHE A 167 1.66 -10.91 -16.16
CA PHE A 167 2.83 -11.27 -15.37
C PHE A 167 3.31 -12.66 -15.78
N PRO A 168 4.56 -12.83 -16.21
CA PRO A 168 5.06 -14.10 -16.72
C PRO A 168 5.17 -15.18 -15.64
N GLY A 169 5.23 -14.81 -14.37
CA GLY A 169 5.54 -15.67 -13.25
C GLY A 169 6.99 -15.48 -12.79
N TRP A 170 7.25 -15.84 -11.53
CA TRP A 170 8.60 -15.81 -10.97
C TRP A 170 9.45 -16.98 -11.46
N ASP A 171 8.79 -18.04 -11.97
CA ASP A 171 9.43 -19.24 -12.51
C ASP A 171 10.14 -18.98 -13.85
N GLU A 172 9.69 -17.98 -14.62
CA GLU A 172 10.36 -17.56 -15.86
C GLU A 172 11.59 -16.69 -15.62
N GLY A 173 11.83 -16.28 -14.38
CA GLY A 173 13.00 -15.52 -13.96
C GLY A 173 12.66 -14.25 -13.20
N VAL A 174 13.54 -13.91 -12.25
CA VAL A 174 13.37 -12.71 -11.40
C VAL A 174 13.47 -11.43 -12.23
N VAL A 175 14.33 -11.38 -13.24
CA VAL A 175 14.54 -10.20 -14.09
C VAL A 175 13.30 -9.92 -14.94
N GLU A 176 12.71 -10.94 -15.54
CA GLU A 176 11.48 -10.87 -16.34
C GLU A 176 10.31 -10.43 -15.48
N GLY A 177 10.18 -11.00 -14.27
CA GLY A 177 9.18 -10.59 -13.30
C GLY A 177 9.32 -9.12 -12.90
N LEU A 178 10.52 -8.67 -12.53
CA LEU A 178 10.78 -7.27 -12.19
C LEU A 178 10.56 -6.33 -13.38
N LYS A 179 10.91 -6.75 -14.59
CA LYS A 179 10.64 -5.99 -15.80
C LYS A 179 9.14 -5.80 -16.04
N ALA A 180 8.34 -6.84 -15.83
CA ALA A 180 6.88 -6.77 -15.95
C ALA A 180 6.26 -5.80 -14.90
N LEU A 181 6.86 -5.72 -13.70
CA LEU A 181 6.39 -4.85 -12.62
C LEU A 181 6.89 -3.39 -12.74
N LEU A 182 7.82 -3.07 -13.67
CA LEU A 182 8.47 -1.75 -13.71
C LEU A 182 7.49 -0.64 -14.06
N LEU A 183 6.70 -0.78 -15.12
CA LEU A 183 5.70 0.24 -15.51
C LEU A 183 4.59 0.39 -14.45
N PRO A 184 4.00 -0.71 -13.93
CA PRO A 184 3.08 -0.65 -12.80
C PRO A 184 3.65 0.07 -11.58
N ALA A 185 4.88 -0.29 -11.16
CA ALA A 185 5.55 0.34 -10.03
C ALA A 185 5.84 1.83 -10.27
N LEU A 186 6.24 2.20 -11.49
CA LEU A 186 6.49 3.59 -11.87
C LEU A 186 5.20 4.42 -11.84
N SER A 187 4.06 3.85 -12.29
CA SER A 187 2.76 4.53 -12.25
C SER A 187 2.30 4.85 -10.83
N LEU A 188 2.57 3.96 -9.88
CA LEU A 188 2.32 4.17 -8.45
C LEU A 188 3.31 5.18 -7.85
N ALA A 189 4.59 5.08 -8.24
CA ALA A 189 5.67 5.82 -7.62
C ALA A 189 5.63 7.32 -7.93
N VAL A 190 5.29 7.73 -9.14
CA VAL A 190 5.42 9.14 -9.58
C VAL A 190 4.59 10.09 -8.73
N VAL A 191 3.34 9.75 -8.45
CA VAL A 191 2.45 10.59 -7.61
C VAL A 191 2.97 10.67 -6.18
N GLN A 192 3.36 9.54 -5.61
CA GLN A 192 3.88 9.48 -4.24
C GLN A 192 5.26 10.17 -4.13
N ALA A 193 6.10 10.02 -5.14
CA ALA A 193 7.39 10.71 -5.21
C ALA A 193 7.22 12.24 -5.28
N ALA A 194 6.22 12.73 -5.98
CA ALA A 194 5.92 14.15 -6.06
C ALA A 194 5.56 14.74 -4.68
N ILE A 195 4.75 14.04 -3.90
CA ILE A 195 4.40 14.42 -2.52
C ILE A 195 5.65 14.37 -1.62
N LEU A 196 6.37 13.25 -1.64
CA LEU A 196 7.52 13.03 -0.77
C LEU A 196 8.69 13.97 -1.12
N ALA A 197 8.88 14.33 -2.39
CA ALA A 197 9.90 15.28 -2.81
C ALA A 197 9.68 16.68 -2.21
N ARG A 198 8.43 17.13 -2.14
CA ARG A 198 8.08 18.41 -1.49
C ARG A 198 8.39 18.38 0.00
N ILE A 199 8.07 17.29 0.67
CA ILE A 199 8.35 17.10 2.10
C ILE A 199 9.86 17.03 2.33
N THR A 200 10.57 16.26 1.50
CA THR A 200 12.04 16.17 1.54
C THR A 200 12.68 17.55 1.36
N ARG A 201 12.22 18.32 0.36
CA ARG A 201 12.70 19.69 0.13
C ARG A 201 12.48 20.57 1.35
N SER A 202 11.29 20.57 1.93
CA SER A 202 10.96 21.39 3.11
C SER A 202 11.81 21.00 4.31
N ALA A 203 11.93 19.73 4.61
CA ALA A 203 12.75 19.22 5.70
C ALA A 203 14.24 19.56 5.54
N VAL A 204 14.79 19.44 4.32
CA VAL A 204 16.17 19.82 4.04
C VAL A 204 16.39 21.32 4.22
N LEU A 205 15.46 22.17 3.75
CA LEU A 205 15.54 23.63 3.90
C LEU A 205 15.43 24.08 5.36
N GLU A 206 14.62 23.42 6.17
CA GLU A 206 14.49 23.68 7.60
C GLU A 206 15.81 23.37 8.31
N VAL A 207 16.35 22.17 8.13
CA VAL A 207 17.61 21.76 8.75
C VAL A 207 18.80 22.62 8.27
N LEU A 208 18.80 23.10 7.03
CA LEU A 208 19.85 24.00 6.52
C LEU A 208 19.96 25.32 7.28
N ARG A 209 18.91 25.73 8.01
CA ARG A 209 18.88 26.99 8.80
C ARG A 209 19.37 26.81 10.23
N GLU A 210 19.56 25.57 10.68
CA GLU A 210 19.98 25.24 12.03
C GLU A 210 21.42 25.71 12.33
N ASP A 211 21.68 26.08 13.61
CA ASP A 211 22.97 26.64 14.04
C ASP A 211 24.11 25.62 13.94
N PHE A 212 23.84 24.33 14.12
CA PHE A 212 24.88 23.30 13.95
C PHE A 212 25.38 23.21 12.50
N VAL A 213 24.56 23.54 11.52
CA VAL A 213 24.93 23.62 10.09
C VAL A 213 25.85 24.80 9.85
N ARG A 214 25.55 25.96 10.45
CA ARG A 214 26.43 27.16 10.42
C ARG A 214 27.78 26.85 11.06
N THR A 215 27.77 26.18 12.21
CA THR A 215 29.00 25.77 12.92
C THR A 215 29.83 24.80 12.08
N ALA A 216 29.21 23.82 11.42
CA ALA A 216 29.92 22.88 10.54
C ALA A 216 30.61 23.59 9.38
N ARG A 217 29.94 24.60 8.76
CA ARG A 217 30.51 25.43 7.71
C ARG A 217 31.65 26.31 8.22
N ALA A 218 31.50 26.93 9.39
CA ALA A 218 32.55 27.72 10.03
C ALA A 218 33.82 26.90 10.34
N LYS A 219 33.66 25.60 10.58
CA LYS A 219 34.78 24.65 10.74
C LYS A 219 35.40 24.19 9.41
N GLY A 220 35.03 24.79 8.26
CA GLY A 220 35.62 24.51 6.97
C GLY A 220 34.99 23.40 6.15
N LEU A 221 33.86 22.81 6.57
CA LEU A 221 33.18 21.81 5.76
C LEU A 221 32.57 22.45 4.49
N SER A 222 32.78 21.78 3.35
CA SER A 222 32.16 22.20 2.09
C SER A 222 30.64 22.09 2.16
N GLN A 223 29.92 22.87 1.33
CA GLN A 223 28.45 22.81 1.26
C GLN A 223 27.92 21.38 0.99
N ARG A 224 28.60 20.64 0.10
CA ARG A 224 28.25 19.26 -0.24
C ARG A 224 28.45 18.32 0.93
N ALA A 225 29.60 18.40 1.61
CA ALA A 225 29.87 17.57 2.79
C ALA A 225 28.89 17.87 3.94
N THR A 226 28.57 19.13 4.18
CA THR A 226 27.59 19.56 5.18
C THR A 226 26.20 19.00 4.85
N LEU A 227 25.76 19.09 3.57
CA LEU A 227 24.45 18.59 3.12
C LEU A 227 24.30 17.08 3.38
N TRP A 228 25.25 16.28 2.90
CA TRP A 228 25.16 14.82 2.99
C TRP A 228 25.43 14.27 4.39
N ARG A 229 26.36 14.84 5.14
CA ARG A 229 26.79 14.30 6.44
C ARG A 229 25.97 14.80 7.62
N HIS A 230 25.47 16.03 7.56
CA HIS A 230 24.79 16.67 8.69
C HIS A 230 23.32 16.99 8.40
N VAL A 231 23.01 17.56 7.24
CA VAL A 231 21.65 18.02 6.95
C VAL A 231 20.75 16.84 6.61
N LEU A 232 21.13 16.02 5.65
CA LEU A 232 20.27 14.95 5.15
C LEU A 232 19.89 13.95 6.26
N ARG A 233 20.85 13.60 7.11
CA ARG A 233 20.58 12.68 8.23
C ARG A 233 19.45 13.17 9.16
N ASN A 234 19.42 14.46 9.46
CA ASN A 234 18.40 15.04 10.33
C ASN A 234 17.10 15.30 9.56
N ALA A 235 17.17 15.68 8.29
CA ALA A 235 16.02 15.90 7.43
C ALA A 235 15.25 14.59 7.10
N MET A 236 15.90 13.43 7.24
CA MET A 236 15.23 12.14 6.99
C MET A 236 14.18 11.77 8.03
N ILE A 237 14.20 12.34 9.25
CA ILE A 237 13.23 12.00 10.31
C ILE A 237 11.78 12.20 9.82
N PRO A 238 11.34 13.41 9.41
CA PRO A 238 9.99 13.61 8.89
C PRO A 238 9.74 12.86 7.57
N VAL A 239 10.77 12.67 6.74
CA VAL A 239 10.65 11.94 5.47
C VAL A 239 10.28 10.47 5.69
N VAL A 240 10.97 9.78 6.60
CA VAL A 240 10.70 8.36 6.93
C VAL A 240 9.29 8.20 7.53
N THR A 241 8.86 9.14 8.36
CA THR A 241 7.48 9.12 8.91
C THR A 241 6.44 9.15 7.80
N VAL A 242 6.60 10.07 6.83
CA VAL A 242 5.65 10.18 5.70
C VAL A 242 5.74 8.98 4.76
N MET A 243 6.94 8.41 4.56
CA MET A 243 7.11 7.19 3.78
C MET A 243 6.21 6.05 4.27
N GLY A 244 6.07 5.89 5.58
CA GLY A 244 5.19 4.85 6.13
C GLY A 244 3.72 5.07 5.77
N LEU A 245 3.23 6.29 5.92
CA LEU A 245 1.86 6.64 5.51
C LEU A 245 1.66 6.46 4.01
N GLN A 246 2.68 6.79 3.20
CA GLN A 246 2.62 6.61 1.75
C GLN A 246 2.63 5.14 1.34
N PHE A 247 3.30 4.26 2.08
CA PHE A 247 3.27 2.83 1.79
C PHE A 247 1.87 2.25 1.93
N ALA A 248 1.09 2.71 2.93
CA ALA A 248 -0.32 2.37 3.05
C ALA A 248 -1.14 2.80 1.81
N ASN A 249 -0.90 4.04 1.34
CA ASN A 249 -1.53 4.56 0.12
C ASN A 249 -1.10 3.78 -1.14
N LEU A 250 0.16 3.36 -1.22
CA LEU A 250 0.65 2.51 -2.31
C LEU A 250 -0.08 1.16 -2.35
N LEU A 251 -0.24 0.49 -1.19
CA LEU A 251 -0.99 -0.77 -1.11
C LEU A 251 -2.44 -0.60 -1.58
N ALA A 252 -3.11 0.47 -1.20
CA ALA A 252 -4.45 0.76 -1.71
C ALA A 252 -4.45 1.06 -3.22
N GLY A 253 -3.42 1.75 -3.71
CA GLY A 253 -3.24 2.09 -5.13
C GLY A 253 -2.98 0.87 -6.02
N THR A 254 -2.39 -0.22 -5.48
CA THR A 254 -2.15 -1.45 -6.26
C THR A 254 -3.44 -2.03 -6.81
N ILE A 255 -4.57 -1.91 -6.09
CA ILE A 255 -5.87 -2.43 -6.53
C ILE A 255 -6.22 -1.93 -7.94
N VAL A 256 -6.06 -0.64 -8.18
CA VAL A 256 -6.39 -0.04 -9.48
C VAL A 256 -5.34 -0.38 -10.53
N VAL A 257 -4.06 -0.27 -10.19
CA VAL A 257 -2.96 -0.48 -11.12
C VAL A 257 -2.86 -1.94 -11.56
N GLU A 258 -3.07 -2.90 -10.66
CA GLU A 258 -3.13 -4.32 -11.00
C GLU A 258 -4.26 -4.63 -12.02
N ASN A 259 -5.40 -3.94 -11.91
CA ASN A 259 -6.47 -4.10 -12.90
C ASN A 259 -6.10 -3.49 -14.27
N VAL A 260 -5.48 -2.30 -14.29
CA VAL A 260 -5.05 -1.63 -15.53
C VAL A 260 -4.01 -2.45 -16.28
N PHE A 261 -3.03 -3.04 -15.59
CA PHE A 261 -1.97 -3.86 -16.18
C PHE A 261 -2.32 -5.36 -16.26
N TYR A 262 -3.55 -5.76 -15.91
CA TYR A 262 -3.97 -7.17 -15.89
C TYR A 262 -3.05 -8.08 -15.06
N LEU A 263 -2.49 -7.57 -13.97
CA LEU A 263 -1.62 -8.32 -13.09
C LEU A 263 -2.43 -9.26 -12.17
N PRO A 264 -2.02 -10.53 -11.98
CA PRO A 264 -2.71 -11.43 -11.08
C PRO A 264 -2.35 -11.17 -9.61
N GLY A 265 -2.66 -9.96 -9.10
CA GLY A 265 -2.41 -9.56 -7.72
C GLY A 265 -3.66 -9.59 -6.85
N LEU A 266 -3.48 -9.19 -5.57
CA LEU A 266 -4.52 -9.18 -4.55
C LEU A 266 -5.65 -8.21 -4.88
N GLY A 267 -5.32 -7.02 -5.40
CA GLY A 267 -6.31 -6.01 -5.80
C GLY A 267 -7.20 -6.49 -6.93
N ARG A 268 -6.63 -7.18 -7.92
CA ARG A 268 -7.40 -7.78 -9.00
C ARG A 268 -8.29 -8.93 -8.49
N LEU A 269 -7.78 -9.74 -7.57
CA LEU A 269 -8.59 -10.78 -6.92
C LEU A 269 -9.80 -10.18 -6.21
N ILE A 270 -9.62 -9.09 -5.45
CA ILE A 270 -10.73 -8.39 -4.80
C ILE A 270 -11.75 -7.91 -5.82
N PHE A 271 -11.29 -7.23 -6.89
CA PHE A 271 -12.19 -6.70 -7.93
C PHE A 271 -13.00 -7.80 -8.60
N GLN A 272 -12.36 -8.90 -9.00
CA GLN A 272 -13.03 -10.06 -9.59
C GLN A 272 -14.00 -10.72 -8.61
N SER A 273 -13.60 -10.86 -7.34
CA SER A 273 -14.45 -11.46 -6.30
C SER A 273 -15.67 -10.60 -5.97
N ILE A 274 -15.55 -9.28 -6.03
CA ILE A 274 -16.72 -8.38 -5.92
C ILE A 274 -17.68 -8.61 -7.11
N SER A 275 -17.14 -8.68 -8.33
CA SER A 275 -17.94 -8.92 -9.54
C SER A 275 -18.62 -10.28 -9.52
N ASN A 276 -17.94 -11.30 -9.01
CA ASN A 276 -18.46 -12.66 -8.85
C ASN A 276 -19.27 -12.85 -7.56
N ARG A 277 -19.39 -11.78 -6.74
CA ARG A 277 -20.06 -11.80 -5.42
C ARG A 277 -19.51 -12.87 -4.44
N ASP A 278 -18.25 -13.20 -4.55
CA ASP A 278 -17.54 -14.09 -3.63
C ASP A 278 -17.16 -13.32 -2.35
N LEU A 279 -18.13 -13.16 -1.48
CA LEU A 279 -17.98 -12.37 -0.25
C LEU A 279 -16.95 -12.95 0.72
N ILE A 280 -16.68 -14.27 0.66
CA ILE A 280 -15.66 -14.89 1.51
C ILE A 280 -14.27 -14.37 1.09
N VAL A 281 -13.95 -14.39 -0.20
CA VAL A 281 -12.68 -13.87 -0.71
C VAL A 281 -12.57 -12.38 -0.45
N VAL A 282 -13.62 -11.60 -0.77
CA VAL A 282 -13.63 -10.13 -0.56
C VAL A 282 -13.34 -9.81 0.89
N ARG A 283 -14.04 -10.44 1.84
CA ARG A 283 -13.89 -10.19 3.28
C ARG A 283 -12.46 -10.44 3.76
N ASN A 284 -11.89 -11.58 3.39
CA ASN A 284 -10.55 -11.96 3.81
C ASN A 284 -9.47 -11.08 3.16
N CYS A 285 -9.60 -10.77 1.87
CA CYS A 285 -8.64 -9.91 1.18
C CYS A 285 -8.67 -8.46 1.69
N VAL A 286 -9.86 -7.89 1.93
CA VAL A 286 -9.99 -6.54 2.49
C VAL A 286 -9.41 -6.47 3.90
N MET A 287 -9.71 -7.48 4.74
CA MET A 287 -9.13 -7.54 6.09
C MET A 287 -7.62 -7.71 6.06
N LEU A 288 -7.09 -8.49 5.13
CA LEU A 288 -5.64 -8.65 4.96
C LEU A 288 -4.98 -7.33 4.55
N LEU A 289 -5.53 -6.61 3.56
CA LEU A 289 -5.02 -5.29 3.18
C LEU A 289 -5.06 -4.30 4.35
N ALA A 290 -6.18 -4.26 5.08
CA ALA A 290 -6.28 -3.44 6.28
C ALA A 290 -5.21 -3.81 7.33
N THR A 291 -4.99 -5.11 7.54
CA THR A 291 -3.96 -5.61 8.45
C THR A 291 -2.56 -5.18 7.99
N MET A 292 -2.24 -5.31 6.70
CA MET A 292 -0.95 -4.86 6.14
C MET A 292 -0.72 -3.37 6.39
N VAL A 293 -1.73 -2.54 6.14
CA VAL A 293 -1.67 -1.09 6.39
C VAL A 293 -1.44 -0.79 7.87
N ILE A 294 -2.21 -1.42 8.76
CA ILE A 294 -2.12 -1.22 10.21
C ILE A 294 -0.75 -1.66 10.75
N VAL A 295 -0.24 -2.81 10.28
CA VAL A 295 1.07 -3.33 10.66
C VAL A 295 2.19 -2.40 10.16
N VAL A 296 2.11 -1.92 8.93
CA VAL A 296 3.10 -0.96 8.39
C VAL A 296 3.12 0.32 9.22
N ASN A 297 1.95 0.88 9.55
CA ASN A 297 1.88 2.06 10.40
C ASN A 297 2.48 1.81 11.79
N PHE A 298 2.20 0.65 12.38
CA PHE A 298 2.83 0.26 13.65
C PHE A 298 4.36 0.17 13.54
N VAL A 299 4.88 -0.46 12.49
CA VAL A 299 6.33 -0.56 12.25
C VAL A 299 6.95 0.83 12.11
N VAL A 300 6.30 1.74 11.40
CA VAL A 300 6.76 3.14 11.24
C VAL A 300 6.77 3.88 12.57
N ASP A 301 5.73 3.71 13.40
CA ASP A 301 5.68 4.31 14.73
C ASP A 301 6.84 3.81 15.63
N VAL A 302 7.14 2.52 15.56
CA VAL A 302 8.26 1.93 16.28
C VAL A 302 9.60 2.44 15.74
N LEU A 303 9.77 2.51 14.43
CA LEU A 303 10.97 3.07 13.79
C LEU A 303 11.18 4.53 14.19
N TYR A 304 10.10 5.32 14.20
CA TYR A 304 10.15 6.71 14.62
C TYR A 304 10.65 6.86 16.06
N ALA A 305 10.10 6.05 16.99
CA ALA A 305 10.54 6.07 18.39
C ALA A 305 12.01 5.61 18.59
N VAL A 306 12.55 4.80 17.67
CA VAL A 306 13.97 4.38 17.68
C VAL A 306 14.88 5.47 17.10
N ILE A 307 14.43 6.16 16.03
CA ILE A 307 15.21 7.18 15.33
C ILE A 307 15.25 8.50 16.15
N ASP A 308 14.12 8.88 16.76
CA ASP A 308 14.01 10.07 17.61
C ASP A 308 13.72 9.70 19.08
N PRO A 309 14.73 9.52 19.92
CA PRO A 309 14.55 9.19 21.33
C PRO A 309 13.93 10.32 22.16
N ARG A 310 13.69 11.50 21.57
CA ARG A 310 13.03 12.65 22.23
C ARG A 310 11.52 12.47 22.34
N VAL A 311 10.95 11.57 21.55
CA VAL A 311 9.54 11.20 21.65
C VAL A 311 9.30 10.42 22.94
N LYS A 312 9.02 11.14 24.02
CA LYS A 312 8.62 10.53 25.28
C LYS A 312 7.18 10.05 25.17
N ALA A 313 6.88 8.95 25.85
CA ALA A 313 5.53 8.34 25.88
C ALA A 313 4.41 9.28 26.42
N SER A 314 4.74 10.48 26.90
CA SER A 314 3.83 11.50 27.36
C SER A 314 3.28 12.44 26.26
N ASP A 315 3.90 12.42 25.07
CA ASP A 315 3.60 13.40 24.01
C ASP A 315 2.77 12.78 22.86
N ILE A 316 2.26 11.54 23.07
CA ILE A 316 1.45 10.82 22.06
C ILE A 316 0.15 10.33 22.66
#